data_43fbd3ace826588e8102b916f8412a85
#
_entry.id   43fbd3ace826588e8102b916f8412a85
#
_cell.length_a   1.000
_cell.length_b   1.000
_cell.length_c   1.000
_cell.angle_alpha   90.00
_cell.angle_beta   90.00
_cell.angle_gamma   90.00
#
_symmetry.space_group_name_H-M   'P 1'
#
loop_
_entity.id
_entity.type
_entity.pdbx_description
1 polymer ?
#
loop_
_entity_poly.entity_id
_entity_poly.type
_entity_poly.pdbx_seq_one_letter_code
_entity_poly.pdbx_strand_id
1 'polypeptide(L)'
;MAHQNNNVFDLSINLKKVEDTNKIEKIYTYNSSVVKSSDFIGKLNIVFFEAKDLDIIIGNPSYRRRFLDIHISQQDISYLKSLQRYNKVLQSRNRILKDIKARKSSKNELEYWTEKLIQDGIKISKLRKKKLEEISTETLKIFPKLSKNNEKLTIRFIPSFKNISSLNMEDLTTIFNENFDKEISNGSTFLGPHKDDFEIQINDKNSSEFSSRGQIRTATLSIKLGEANALKNSLSDTPIIVLDDILSELDFDRRKTVVNFIREYEQIFLTSPDDSLIKSIVERDDKIFNVNNGNV
;
A
#
# COMPACT_ATOMS: atom_id res chain seq x y z
N MET A 1 -19.71 -14.62 6.09
CA MET A 1 -18.85 -15.22 7.14
C MET A 1 -17.50 -15.49 6.52
N ALA A 2 -16.43 -15.19 7.23
CA ALA A 2 -15.06 -15.49 6.81
C ALA A 2 -14.44 -16.54 7.74
N HIS A 3 -13.51 -17.33 7.23
CA HIS A 3 -12.81 -18.35 8.00
C HIS A 3 -11.33 -17.99 8.05
N GLN A 4 -10.73 -18.04 9.22
CA GLN A 4 -9.28 -17.85 9.40
C GLN A 4 -8.82 -18.74 10.58
N ASN A 5 -7.81 -19.59 10.36
CA ASN A 5 -7.28 -20.49 11.40
C ASN A 5 -8.38 -21.32 12.09
N ASN A 6 -9.32 -21.89 11.34
CA ASN A 6 -10.50 -22.62 11.82
C ASN A 6 -11.51 -21.80 12.65
N ASN A 7 -11.33 -20.49 12.78
CA ASN A 7 -12.30 -19.62 13.41
C ASN A 7 -13.24 -19.00 12.36
N VAL A 8 -14.54 -19.06 12.63
CA VAL A 8 -15.56 -18.41 11.83
C VAL A 8 -15.78 -17.03 12.42
N PHE A 9 -15.72 -16.00 11.60
CA PHE A 9 -16.04 -14.63 12.02
C PHE A 9 -16.88 -13.91 10.97
N ASP A 10 -17.62 -12.92 11.43
CA ASP A 10 -18.44 -12.08 10.58
C ASP A 10 -17.88 -10.66 10.51
N LEU A 11 -17.72 -10.17 9.28
CA LEU A 11 -17.27 -8.81 8.99
C LEU A 11 -18.30 -8.12 8.13
N SER A 12 -18.73 -6.93 8.51
CA SER A 12 -19.58 -6.11 7.64
C SER A 12 -19.16 -4.64 7.62
N ILE A 13 -19.45 -3.99 6.50
CA ILE A 13 -19.33 -2.54 6.33
C ILE A 13 -20.68 -2.03 5.86
N ASN A 14 -21.35 -1.28 6.72
CA ASN A 14 -22.63 -0.66 6.41
C ASN A 14 -22.40 0.80 6.00
N LEU A 15 -22.98 1.18 4.87
CA LEU A 15 -22.95 2.54 4.35
C LEU A 15 -24.24 3.24 4.75
N LYS A 16 -24.16 4.26 5.60
CA LYS A 16 -25.30 5.06 6.04
C LYS A 16 -25.18 6.47 5.47
N LYS A 17 -26.18 6.91 4.72
CA LYS A 17 -26.27 8.32 4.32
C LYS A 17 -26.61 9.15 5.54
N VAL A 18 -25.81 10.19 5.81
CA VAL A 18 -26.10 11.14 6.90
C VAL A 18 -27.17 12.10 6.39
N GLU A 19 -28.29 12.16 7.14
CA GLU A 19 -29.42 13.05 6.82
C GLU A 19 -28.93 14.50 6.67
N ASP A 20 -29.53 15.24 5.74
CA ASP A 20 -29.20 16.63 5.41
C ASP A 20 -27.77 16.90 4.92
N THR A 21 -27.01 15.83 4.57
CA THR A 21 -25.67 15.97 4.00
C THR A 21 -25.46 14.98 2.85
N ASN A 22 -24.49 15.28 1.97
CA ASN A 22 -24.03 14.30 0.96
C ASN A 22 -22.95 13.34 1.52
N LYS A 23 -22.81 13.25 2.84
CA LYS A 23 -21.80 12.39 3.46
C LYS A 23 -22.34 10.99 3.66
N ILE A 24 -21.49 9.99 3.37
CA ILE A 24 -21.72 8.59 3.67
C ILE A 24 -20.83 8.22 4.85
N GLU A 25 -21.46 7.77 5.94
CA GLU A 25 -20.78 7.19 7.09
C GLU A 25 -20.58 5.70 6.86
N LYS A 26 -19.39 5.20 7.21
CA LYS A 26 -19.05 3.77 7.17
C LYS A 26 -19.07 3.21 8.59
N ILE A 27 -19.94 2.26 8.84
CA ILE A 27 -20.04 1.54 10.11
C ILE A 27 -19.42 0.16 9.91
N TYR A 28 -18.37 -0.14 10.68
CA TYR A 28 -17.66 -1.41 10.62
C TYR A 28 -18.13 -2.30 11.75
N THR A 29 -18.46 -3.56 11.46
CA THR A 29 -18.79 -4.55 12.49
C THR A 29 -17.88 -5.78 12.40
N TYR A 30 -17.55 -6.32 13.56
CA TYR A 30 -16.82 -7.57 13.74
C TYR A 30 -17.58 -8.44 14.74
N ASN A 31 -18.06 -9.62 14.30
CA ASN A 31 -18.92 -10.51 15.09
C ASN A 31 -20.11 -9.74 15.70
N SER A 32 -20.85 -9.02 14.84
CA SER A 32 -22.01 -8.20 15.18
C SER A 32 -21.74 -6.99 16.10
N SER A 33 -20.51 -6.77 16.53
CA SER A 33 -20.13 -5.63 17.37
C SER A 33 -19.54 -4.51 16.52
N VAL A 34 -19.96 -3.25 16.76
CA VAL A 34 -19.41 -2.08 16.08
C VAL A 34 -17.97 -1.86 16.53
N VAL A 35 -17.06 -1.74 15.59
CA VAL A 35 -15.63 -1.54 15.84
C VAL A 35 -15.10 -0.30 15.09
N LYS A 36 -13.94 0.22 15.52
CA LYS A 36 -13.26 1.28 14.79
C LYS A 36 -12.66 0.74 13.50
N SER A 37 -12.55 1.56 12.46
CA SER A 37 -11.88 1.17 11.21
C SER A 37 -10.47 0.64 11.42
N SER A 38 -9.73 1.18 12.40
CA SER A 38 -8.40 0.70 12.76
C SER A 38 -8.38 -0.74 13.31
N ASP A 39 -9.46 -1.16 13.96
CA ASP A 39 -9.56 -2.48 14.57
C ASP A 39 -10.18 -3.50 13.59
N PHE A 40 -10.76 -3.01 12.50
CA PHE A 40 -11.30 -3.80 11.39
C PHE A 40 -10.21 -4.19 10.38
N ILE A 41 -9.25 -3.27 10.12
CA ILE A 41 -8.11 -3.52 9.22
C ILE A 41 -7.26 -4.67 9.76
N GLY A 42 -6.86 -5.60 8.89
CA GLY A 42 -6.07 -6.79 9.24
C GLY A 42 -6.87 -7.97 9.79
N LYS A 43 -8.22 -7.85 9.92
CA LYS A 43 -9.09 -8.99 10.22
C LYS A 43 -9.27 -9.91 9.02
N LEU A 44 -9.11 -9.38 7.84
CA LEU A 44 -9.12 -10.09 6.56
C LEU A 44 -8.00 -9.52 5.71
N ASN A 45 -7.10 -10.39 5.25
CA ASN A 45 -5.98 -9.99 4.43
C ASN A 45 -6.33 -10.18 2.96
N ILE A 46 -6.23 -9.10 2.19
CA ILE A 46 -6.63 -9.08 0.78
C ILE A 46 -5.53 -8.43 -0.05
N VAL A 47 -5.21 -9.05 -1.18
CA VAL A 47 -4.44 -8.40 -2.24
C VAL A 47 -5.37 -8.15 -3.41
N PHE A 48 -5.63 -6.88 -3.67
CA PHE A 48 -6.52 -6.42 -4.71
C PHE A 48 -5.70 -5.94 -5.92
N PHE A 49 -5.99 -6.47 -7.09
CA PHE A 49 -5.36 -6.09 -8.35
C PHE A 49 -6.37 -5.28 -9.17
N GLU A 50 -6.04 -4.03 -9.47
CA GLU A 50 -6.89 -3.13 -10.27
C GLU A 50 -6.05 -2.36 -11.31
N ALA A 51 -6.72 -1.79 -12.31
CA ALA A 51 -6.05 -1.00 -13.33
C ALA A 51 -5.24 0.20 -12.77
N LYS A 52 -5.67 0.74 -11.61
CA LYS A 52 -4.94 1.82 -10.91
C LYS A 52 -3.61 1.40 -10.31
N ASP A 53 -3.33 0.12 -10.19
CA ASP A 53 -2.04 -0.34 -9.68
C ASP A 53 -0.86 0.11 -10.58
N LEU A 54 -1.10 0.46 -11.83
CA LEU A 54 -0.11 1.10 -12.70
C LEU A 54 0.48 2.37 -12.06
N ASP A 55 -0.28 3.06 -11.22
CA ASP A 55 0.17 4.25 -10.48
C ASP A 55 1.29 3.95 -9.47
N ILE A 56 1.55 2.70 -9.13
CA ILE A 56 2.75 2.29 -8.37
C ILE A 56 4.01 2.68 -9.15
N ILE A 57 3.99 2.59 -10.48
CA ILE A 57 5.12 2.94 -11.35
C ILE A 57 5.02 4.36 -11.86
N ILE A 58 3.91 4.72 -12.52
CA ILE A 58 3.77 5.99 -13.23
C ILE A 58 3.17 7.11 -12.39
N GLY A 59 2.57 6.77 -11.25
CA GLY A 59 1.90 7.73 -10.38
C GLY A 59 2.85 8.48 -9.45
N ASN A 60 2.25 9.40 -8.68
CA ASN A 60 2.97 10.20 -7.70
C ASN A 60 3.49 9.35 -6.53
N PRO A 61 4.53 9.80 -5.80
CA PRO A 61 5.05 9.13 -4.61
C PRO A 61 4.00 8.78 -3.54
N SER A 62 2.87 9.52 -3.50
CA SER A 62 1.77 9.24 -2.59
C SER A 62 1.09 7.88 -2.85
N TYR A 63 1.01 7.43 -4.11
CA TYR A 63 0.49 6.11 -4.46
C TYR A 63 1.41 5.00 -3.94
N ARG A 64 2.72 5.15 -4.14
CA ARG A 64 3.73 4.21 -3.67
C ARG A 64 3.76 4.09 -2.15
N ARG A 65 3.66 5.23 -1.43
CA ARG A 65 3.51 5.21 0.04
C ARG A 65 2.22 4.53 0.47
N ARG A 66 1.09 4.85 -0.17
CA ARG A 66 -0.20 4.23 0.12
C ARG A 66 -0.17 2.71 -0.08
N PHE A 67 0.45 2.23 -1.15
CA PHE A 67 0.66 0.81 -1.42
C PHE A 67 1.36 0.12 -0.23
N LEU A 68 2.50 0.65 0.21
CA LEU A 68 3.22 0.13 1.38
C LEU A 68 2.40 0.24 2.67
N ASP A 69 1.72 1.36 2.88
CA ASP A 69 0.93 1.59 4.10
C ASP A 69 -0.23 0.60 4.21
N ILE A 70 -0.90 0.28 3.10
CA ILE A 70 -1.96 -0.73 3.06
C ILE A 70 -1.38 -2.11 3.37
N HIS A 71 -0.31 -2.51 2.68
CA HIS A 71 0.35 -3.79 2.87
C HIS A 71 0.81 -4.00 4.32
N ILE A 72 1.45 -3.00 4.93
CA ILE A 72 1.96 -3.10 6.30
C ILE A 72 0.83 -3.07 7.32
N SER A 73 -0.19 -2.23 7.10
CA SER A 73 -1.31 -2.07 8.05
C SER A 73 -2.16 -3.34 8.18
N GLN A 74 -2.21 -4.19 7.16
CA GLN A 74 -2.89 -5.48 7.23
C GLN A 74 -2.20 -6.46 8.17
N GLN A 75 -0.88 -6.32 8.36
CA GLN A 75 -0.04 -7.23 9.15
C GLN A 75 0.27 -6.69 10.55
N ASP A 76 0.32 -5.37 10.71
CA ASP A 76 0.79 -4.70 11.93
C ASP A 76 -0.11 -3.53 12.33
N ILE A 77 -1.02 -3.79 13.27
CA ILE A 77 -1.90 -2.76 13.85
C ILE A 77 -1.11 -1.67 14.56
N SER A 78 0.09 -1.97 15.08
CA SER A 78 0.94 -0.97 15.73
C SER A 78 1.53 0.02 14.73
N TYR A 79 1.82 -0.45 13.51
CA TYR A 79 2.18 0.41 12.39
C TYR A 79 1.05 1.38 12.03
N LEU A 80 -0.17 0.85 11.84
CA LEU A 80 -1.34 1.67 11.50
C LEU A 80 -1.57 2.75 12.56
N LYS A 81 -1.50 2.40 13.85
CA LYS A 81 -1.62 3.36 14.95
C LYS A 81 -0.52 4.42 14.93
N SER A 82 0.74 4.02 14.64
CA SER A 82 1.87 4.96 14.49
C SER A 82 1.67 5.89 13.30
N LEU A 83 1.21 5.37 12.16
CA LEU A 83 0.91 6.17 10.96
C LEU A 83 -0.20 7.20 11.21
N GLN A 84 -1.26 6.81 11.91
CA GLN A 84 -2.35 7.72 12.28
C GLN A 84 -1.88 8.82 13.23
N ARG A 85 -1.06 8.49 14.26
CA ARG A 85 -0.48 9.50 15.16
C ARG A 85 0.46 10.43 14.40
N TYR A 86 1.37 9.87 13.59
CA TYR A 86 2.28 10.64 12.77
C TYR A 86 1.57 11.67 11.90
N ASN A 87 0.50 11.27 11.21
CA ASN A 87 -0.26 12.19 10.35
C ASN A 87 -0.92 13.32 11.15
N LYS A 88 -1.45 13.05 12.34
CA LYS A 88 -2.00 14.08 13.23
C LYS A 88 -0.92 15.04 13.70
N VAL A 89 0.22 14.50 14.14
CA VAL A 89 1.38 15.30 14.60
C VAL A 89 1.93 16.16 13.46
N LEU A 90 2.03 15.61 12.24
CA LEU A 90 2.47 16.35 11.05
C LEU A 90 1.54 17.53 10.74
N GLN A 91 0.22 17.34 10.81
CA GLN A 91 -0.74 18.41 10.61
C GLN A 91 -0.59 19.52 11.66
N SER A 92 -0.47 19.14 12.95
CA SER A 92 -0.26 20.09 14.04
C SER A 92 1.07 20.85 13.86
N ARG A 93 2.15 20.14 13.58
CA ARG A 93 3.47 20.75 13.35
C ARG A 93 3.45 21.73 12.17
N ASN A 94 2.81 21.36 11.05
CA ASN A 94 2.69 22.26 9.90
C ASN A 94 1.83 23.50 10.21
N ARG A 95 0.83 23.39 11.09
CA ARG A 95 0.08 24.54 11.58
C ARG A 95 0.97 25.47 12.39
N ILE A 96 1.73 24.92 13.36
CA ILE A 96 2.67 25.71 14.17
C ILE A 96 3.72 26.41 13.30
N LEU A 97 4.28 25.74 12.28
CA LEU A 97 5.21 26.38 11.33
C LEU A 97 4.59 27.61 10.64
N LYS A 98 3.32 27.52 10.25
CA LYS A 98 2.59 28.67 9.67
C LYS A 98 2.31 29.75 10.71
N ASP A 99 2.02 29.39 11.95
CA ASP A 99 1.75 30.31 13.04
C ASP A 99 3.05 31.05 13.46
N ILE A 100 4.22 30.38 13.46
CA ILE A 100 5.53 31.00 13.67
C ILE A 100 5.84 31.98 12.53
N LYS A 101 5.63 31.59 11.26
CA LYS A 101 5.76 32.48 10.11
C LYS A 101 4.90 33.74 10.25
N ALA A 102 3.69 33.62 10.78
CA ALA A 102 2.77 34.70 11.06
C ALA A 102 3.05 35.45 12.40
N ARG A 103 4.11 35.11 13.13
CA ARG A 103 4.48 35.65 14.45
C ARG A 103 3.43 35.42 15.54
N LYS A 104 2.66 34.29 15.43
CA LYS A 104 1.59 33.91 16.38
C LYS A 104 2.01 32.78 17.32
N SER A 105 3.17 32.15 17.11
CA SER A 105 3.71 31.05 17.91
C SER A 105 5.23 31.15 18.03
N SER A 106 5.85 30.27 18.84
CA SER A 106 7.28 30.27 19.14
C SER A 106 7.96 28.94 18.77
N LYS A 107 9.29 28.97 18.71
CA LYS A 107 10.13 27.79 18.44
C LYS A 107 9.93 26.68 19.47
N ASN A 108 9.75 27.01 20.75
CA ASN A 108 9.59 26.04 21.83
C ASN A 108 8.38 25.13 21.63
N GLU A 109 7.28 25.67 21.10
CA GLU A 109 6.09 24.87 20.78
C GLU A 109 6.37 23.87 19.64
N LEU A 110 7.18 24.25 18.66
CA LEU A 110 7.57 23.39 17.56
C LEU A 110 8.45 22.21 17.98
N GLU A 111 9.33 22.39 18.98
CA GLU A 111 10.23 21.35 19.49
C GLU A 111 9.46 20.14 19.98
N TYR A 112 8.41 20.33 20.77
CA TYR A 112 7.53 19.26 21.24
C TYR A 112 6.94 18.44 20.08
N TRP A 113 6.40 19.12 19.06
CA TRP A 113 5.82 18.43 17.91
C TRP A 113 6.87 17.75 17.03
N THR A 114 8.07 18.29 16.96
CA THR A 114 9.19 17.69 16.22
C THR A 114 9.65 16.39 16.88
N GLU A 115 9.78 16.34 18.19
CA GLU A 115 10.13 15.12 18.91
C GLU A 115 9.10 14.01 18.68
N LYS A 116 7.81 14.32 18.80
CA LYS A 116 6.72 13.35 18.52
C LYS A 116 6.72 12.88 17.08
N LEU A 117 6.99 13.76 16.12
CA LEU A 117 7.09 13.44 14.70
C LEU A 117 8.23 12.45 14.42
N ILE A 118 9.41 12.70 14.98
CA ILE A 118 10.60 11.86 14.80
C ILE A 118 10.36 10.46 15.35
N GLN A 119 9.77 10.35 16.54
CA GLN A 119 9.52 9.08 17.22
C GLN A 119 8.71 8.08 16.38
N ASP A 120 7.57 8.50 15.84
CA ASP A 120 6.78 7.65 14.95
C ASP A 120 7.40 7.58 13.54
N GLY A 121 8.05 8.65 13.09
CA GLY A 121 8.66 8.75 11.75
C GLY A 121 9.73 7.70 11.49
N ILE A 122 10.65 7.51 12.46
CA ILE A 122 11.71 6.48 12.37
C ILE A 122 11.09 5.08 12.22
N LYS A 123 10.10 4.77 13.04
CA LYS A 123 9.43 3.46 13.04
C LYS A 123 8.77 3.19 11.70
N ILE A 124 8.04 4.18 11.16
CA ILE A 124 7.33 4.06 9.87
C ILE A 124 8.31 3.82 8.73
N SER A 125 9.35 4.67 8.59
CA SER A 125 10.31 4.55 7.48
C SER A 125 11.12 3.25 7.54
N LYS A 126 11.54 2.81 8.75
CA LYS A 126 12.25 1.54 8.92
C LYS A 126 11.39 0.34 8.52
N LEU A 127 10.10 0.33 8.92
CA LEU A 127 9.18 -0.74 8.55
C LEU A 127 8.86 -0.74 7.05
N ARG A 128 8.65 0.43 6.43
CA ARG A 128 8.47 0.54 4.97
C ARG A 128 9.66 -0.02 4.21
N LYS A 129 10.89 0.34 4.61
CA LYS A 129 12.10 -0.20 3.99
C LYS A 129 12.13 -1.72 4.08
N LYS A 130 11.96 -2.27 5.28
CA LYS A 130 11.97 -3.72 5.52
C LYS A 130 10.90 -4.43 4.66
N LYS A 131 9.67 -3.93 4.66
CA LYS A 131 8.56 -4.57 3.94
C LYS A 131 8.69 -4.43 2.43
N LEU A 132 9.24 -3.33 1.93
CA LEU A 132 9.58 -3.20 0.52
C LEU A 132 10.67 -4.21 0.09
N GLU A 133 11.66 -4.47 0.93
CA GLU A 133 12.69 -5.48 0.68
C GLU A 133 12.09 -6.90 0.61
N GLU A 134 11.11 -7.23 1.48
CA GLU A 134 10.36 -8.49 1.44
C GLU A 134 9.56 -8.61 0.12
N ILE A 135 8.79 -7.60 -0.25
CA ILE A 135 8.04 -7.55 -1.52
C ILE A 135 9.00 -7.65 -2.72
N SER A 136 10.08 -6.89 -2.71
CA SER A 136 11.08 -6.87 -3.78
C SER A 136 11.69 -8.26 -4.00
N THR A 137 12.03 -8.95 -2.93
CA THR A 137 12.59 -10.32 -2.99
C THR A 137 11.64 -11.27 -3.72
N GLU A 138 10.36 -11.24 -3.42
CA GLU A 138 9.35 -12.08 -4.09
C GLU A 138 9.09 -11.60 -5.53
N THR A 139 9.04 -10.29 -5.75
CA THR A 139 8.86 -9.70 -7.09
C THR A 139 9.97 -10.15 -8.06
N LEU A 140 11.21 -10.16 -7.59
CA LEU A 140 12.36 -10.55 -8.42
C LEU A 140 12.38 -12.03 -8.81
N LYS A 141 11.68 -12.91 -8.09
CA LYS A 141 11.45 -14.32 -8.47
C LYS A 141 10.37 -14.45 -9.56
N ILE A 142 9.44 -13.52 -9.60
CA ILE A 142 8.26 -13.56 -10.49
C ILE A 142 8.51 -12.83 -11.81
N PHE A 143 9.15 -11.67 -11.76
CA PHE A 143 9.35 -10.80 -12.92
C PHE A 143 9.97 -11.52 -14.14
N PRO A 144 11.02 -12.36 -14.01
CA PRO A 144 11.57 -13.07 -15.16
C PRO A 144 10.59 -14.04 -15.83
N LYS A 145 9.58 -14.54 -15.10
CA LYS A 145 8.57 -15.46 -15.64
C LYS A 145 7.51 -14.72 -16.48
N LEU A 146 7.35 -13.42 -16.24
CA LEU A 146 6.39 -12.56 -16.92
C LEU A 146 7.05 -11.66 -17.98
N SER A 147 8.32 -11.38 -17.84
CA SER A 147 9.11 -10.60 -18.82
C SER A 147 9.61 -11.51 -19.92
N LYS A 148 9.38 -11.11 -21.20
CA LYS A 148 9.79 -11.89 -22.37
C LYS A 148 11.23 -11.61 -22.83
N ASN A 149 11.92 -10.59 -22.27
CA ASN A 149 13.12 -10.01 -22.87
C ASN A 149 14.35 -10.05 -21.96
N ASN A 150 14.47 -10.98 -21.03
CA ASN A 150 15.58 -11.04 -20.05
C ASN A 150 15.86 -9.69 -19.37
N GLU A 151 14.80 -8.95 -19.07
CA GLU A 151 14.86 -7.63 -18.45
C GLU A 151 15.25 -7.77 -16.98
N LYS A 152 16.03 -6.81 -16.49
CA LYS A 152 16.43 -6.72 -15.08
C LYS A 152 15.54 -5.70 -14.37
N LEU A 153 14.78 -6.13 -13.38
CA LEU A 153 14.01 -5.25 -12.50
C LEU A 153 14.82 -4.90 -11.24
N THR A 154 14.78 -3.65 -10.83
CA THR A 154 15.35 -3.19 -9.56
C THR A 154 14.31 -2.34 -8.83
N ILE A 155 14.14 -2.59 -7.53
CA ILE A 155 13.26 -1.81 -6.65
C ILE A 155 14.11 -1.31 -5.48
N ARG A 156 14.12 0.00 -5.25
CA ARG A 156 14.97 0.63 -4.24
C ARG A 156 14.19 1.62 -3.40
N PHE A 157 14.22 1.46 -2.07
CA PHE A 157 13.66 2.42 -1.14
C PHE A 157 14.47 3.72 -1.10
N ILE A 158 13.79 4.85 -1.14
CA ILE A 158 14.36 6.20 -1.07
C ILE A 158 13.80 6.87 0.18
N PRO A 159 14.49 6.72 1.32
CA PRO A 159 14.06 7.38 2.55
C PRO A 159 14.28 8.88 2.46
N SER A 160 13.39 9.67 3.06
CA SER A 160 13.60 11.11 3.21
C SER A 160 14.75 11.44 4.15
N PHE A 161 15.01 10.55 5.12
CA PHE A 161 16.18 10.60 5.98
C PHE A 161 17.30 9.74 5.41
N LYS A 162 18.39 10.33 4.98
CA LYS A 162 19.58 9.57 4.56
C LYS A 162 20.02 8.66 5.71
N ASN A 163 20.42 7.42 5.39
CA ASN A 163 20.91 6.44 6.35
C ASN A 163 19.93 6.09 7.50
N ILE A 164 18.62 6.05 7.22
CA ILE A 164 17.56 5.80 8.24
C ILE A 164 17.84 4.60 9.15
N SER A 165 18.61 3.61 8.69
CA SER A 165 18.93 2.41 9.47
C SER A 165 19.82 2.70 10.68
N SER A 166 20.72 3.68 10.60
CA SER A 166 21.70 4.06 11.62
C SER A 166 21.32 5.32 12.41
N LEU A 167 20.34 6.11 11.95
CA LEU A 167 19.94 7.35 12.62
C LEU A 167 19.25 7.07 13.95
N ASN A 168 19.61 7.86 14.96
CA ASN A 168 18.97 7.93 16.28
C ASN A 168 18.13 9.22 16.42
N MET A 169 17.54 9.43 17.58
CA MET A 169 16.71 10.60 17.88
C MET A 169 17.51 11.91 17.83
N GLU A 170 18.73 11.92 18.36
CA GLU A 170 19.59 13.10 18.43
C GLU A 170 20.03 13.56 17.04
N ASP A 171 20.45 12.61 16.19
CA ASP A 171 20.82 12.89 14.79
C ASP A 171 19.68 13.58 14.05
N LEU A 172 18.44 13.04 14.20
CA LEU A 172 17.28 13.60 13.53
C LEU A 172 16.88 14.96 14.10
N THR A 173 16.98 15.15 15.40
CA THR A 173 16.72 16.46 16.03
C THR A 173 17.67 17.52 15.47
N THR A 174 18.94 17.19 15.29
CA THR A 174 19.94 18.06 14.67
C THR A 174 19.55 18.41 13.22
N ILE A 175 19.20 17.39 12.42
CA ILE A 175 18.78 17.58 11.02
C ILE A 175 17.53 18.47 10.91
N PHE A 176 16.56 18.32 11.82
CA PHE A 176 15.37 19.17 11.86
C PHE A 176 15.72 20.61 12.23
N ASN A 177 16.63 20.82 13.17
CA ASN A 177 17.09 22.14 13.56
C ASN A 177 17.82 22.86 12.40
N GLU A 178 18.64 22.16 11.64
CA GLU A 178 19.31 22.72 10.44
C GLU A 178 18.31 23.16 9.34
N ASN A 179 17.13 22.52 9.25
CA ASN A 179 16.11 22.86 8.27
C ASN A 179 15.04 23.82 8.79
N PHE A 180 15.13 24.23 10.06
CA PHE A 180 14.10 25.00 10.75
C PHE A 180 13.65 26.27 10.00
N ASP A 181 14.58 27.15 9.61
CA ASP A 181 14.25 28.40 8.92
C ASP A 181 13.60 28.19 7.56
N LYS A 182 14.03 27.14 6.84
CA LYS A 182 13.44 26.75 5.56
C LYS A 182 12.02 26.24 5.76
N GLU A 183 11.77 25.43 6.78
CA GLU A 183 10.44 24.91 7.09
C GLU A 183 9.46 26.01 7.51
N ILE A 184 9.92 27.00 8.31
CA ILE A 184 9.12 28.17 8.66
C ILE A 184 8.78 28.96 7.40
N SER A 185 9.76 29.27 6.56
CA SER A 185 9.54 30.08 5.36
C SER A 185 8.49 29.45 4.43
N ASN A 186 8.42 28.11 4.35
CA ASN A 186 7.46 27.35 3.54
C ASN A 186 6.18 26.95 4.29
N GLY A 187 6.17 27.03 5.64
CA GLY A 187 5.05 26.62 6.47
C GLY A 187 4.76 25.12 6.39
N SER A 188 5.78 24.29 6.15
CA SER A 188 5.64 22.84 5.97
C SER A 188 6.88 22.07 6.36
N THR A 189 6.69 20.86 6.87
CA THR A 189 7.72 19.89 7.23
C THR A 189 8.35 19.28 5.96
N PHE A 190 9.68 19.27 5.89
CA PHE A 190 10.42 18.79 4.71
C PHE A 190 10.86 17.34 4.82
N LEU A 191 11.06 16.83 6.03
CA LEU A 191 11.65 15.53 6.29
C LEU A 191 10.65 14.62 7.01
N GLY A 192 10.68 13.33 6.70
CA GLY A 192 9.86 12.32 7.36
C GLY A 192 9.17 11.37 6.39
N PRO A 193 8.49 10.33 6.91
CA PRO A 193 7.85 9.29 6.09
C PRO A 193 6.88 9.83 5.04
N HIS A 194 6.28 10.99 5.23
CA HIS A 194 5.43 11.65 4.24
C HIS A 194 6.19 12.11 2.99
N LYS A 195 7.51 12.05 2.99
CA LYS A 195 8.42 12.33 1.87
C LYS A 195 9.19 11.10 1.40
N ASP A 196 9.05 9.94 2.07
CA ASP A 196 9.63 8.69 1.59
C ASP A 196 9.08 8.32 0.21
N ASP A 197 9.89 7.59 -0.54
CA ASP A 197 9.52 7.04 -1.84
C ASP A 197 10.23 5.70 -2.09
N PHE A 198 9.90 5.05 -3.18
CA PHE A 198 10.72 4.01 -3.78
C PHE A 198 10.75 4.12 -5.29
N GLU A 199 11.86 3.74 -5.86
CA GLU A 199 12.13 3.77 -7.29
C GLU A 199 12.08 2.36 -7.88
N ILE A 200 11.52 2.27 -9.07
CA ILE A 200 11.46 1.05 -9.86
C ILE A 200 12.22 1.31 -11.16
N GLN A 201 13.21 0.47 -11.44
CA GLN A 201 14.03 0.56 -12.64
C GLN A 201 13.94 -0.75 -13.44
N ILE A 202 13.88 -0.63 -14.77
CA ILE A 202 14.00 -1.74 -15.70
C ILE A 202 15.24 -1.46 -16.56
N ASN A 203 16.20 -2.42 -16.57
CA ASN A 203 17.48 -2.28 -17.25
C ASN A 203 18.22 -0.99 -16.87
N ASP A 204 18.26 -0.73 -15.55
CA ASP A 204 18.93 0.41 -14.93
C ASP A 204 18.38 1.80 -15.37
N LYS A 205 17.15 1.84 -15.97
CA LYS A 205 16.44 3.06 -16.34
C LYS A 205 15.17 3.22 -15.49
N ASN A 206 14.85 4.45 -15.11
CA ASN A 206 13.63 4.75 -14.37
C ASN A 206 12.39 4.31 -15.15
N SER A 207 11.58 3.43 -14.56
CA SER A 207 10.44 2.82 -15.25
C SER A 207 9.32 3.80 -15.56
N SER A 208 9.14 4.86 -14.75
CA SER A 208 8.09 5.85 -14.98
C SER A 208 8.32 6.70 -16.23
N GLU A 209 9.59 6.85 -16.65
CA GLU A 209 9.99 7.74 -17.75
C GLU A 209 10.34 6.98 -19.03
N PHE A 210 10.96 5.80 -18.89
CA PHE A 210 11.61 5.12 -20.01
C PHE A 210 11.00 3.76 -20.39
N SER A 211 10.03 3.25 -19.63
CA SER A 211 9.45 1.94 -19.92
C SER A 211 8.27 2.00 -20.87
N SER A 212 8.16 0.98 -21.73
CA SER A 212 6.97 0.78 -22.55
C SER A 212 5.75 0.42 -21.69
N ARG A 213 4.54 0.61 -22.22
CA ARG A 213 3.29 0.23 -21.53
C ARG A 213 3.28 -1.25 -21.13
N GLY A 214 3.81 -2.13 -21.97
CA GLY A 214 3.92 -3.55 -21.68
C GLY A 214 4.87 -3.86 -20.52
N GLN A 215 6.02 -3.15 -20.45
CA GLN A 215 6.97 -3.26 -19.36
C GLN A 215 6.37 -2.77 -18.03
N ILE A 216 5.67 -1.62 -18.06
CA ILE A 216 4.98 -1.06 -16.88
C ILE A 216 3.96 -2.08 -16.35
N ARG A 217 3.09 -2.64 -17.22
CA ARG A 217 2.10 -3.65 -16.83
C ARG A 217 2.76 -4.89 -16.23
N THR A 218 3.82 -5.40 -16.89
CA THR A 218 4.56 -6.59 -16.41
C THR A 218 5.19 -6.33 -15.03
N ALA A 219 5.82 -5.18 -14.85
CA ALA A 219 6.45 -4.83 -13.58
C ALA A 219 5.42 -4.61 -12.48
N THR A 220 4.31 -3.90 -12.75
CA THR A 220 3.20 -3.70 -11.80
C THR A 220 2.62 -5.04 -11.36
N LEU A 221 2.31 -5.91 -12.32
CA LEU A 221 1.77 -7.23 -12.03
C LEU A 221 2.75 -8.06 -11.17
N SER A 222 4.04 -8.02 -11.50
CA SER A 222 5.08 -8.73 -10.72
C SER A 222 5.18 -8.20 -9.29
N ILE A 223 5.07 -6.88 -9.10
CA ILE A 223 5.07 -6.24 -7.78
C ILE A 223 3.86 -6.68 -6.96
N LYS A 224 2.68 -6.73 -7.57
CA LYS A 224 1.44 -7.14 -6.90
C LYS A 224 1.45 -8.63 -6.55
N LEU A 225 1.94 -9.48 -7.42
CA LEU A 225 2.14 -10.90 -7.11
C LEU A 225 3.24 -11.09 -6.04
N GLY A 226 4.29 -10.27 -6.06
CA GLY A 226 5.31 -10.22 -5.01
C GLY A 226 4.75 -9.77 -3.67
N GLU A 227 3.84 -8.78 -3.67
CA GLU A 227 3.07 -8.37 -2.49
C GLU A 227 2.27 -9.53 -1.90
N ALA A 228 1.56 -10.28 -2.76
CA ALA A 228 0.76 -11.42 -2.33
C ALA A 228 1.62 -12.52 -1.69
N ASN A 229 2.77 -12.85 -2.29
CA ASN A 229 3.71 -13.82 -1.71
C ASN A 229 4.33 -13.32 -0.41
N ALA A 230 4.76 -12.07 -0.34
CA ALA A 230 5.33 -11.50 0.88
C ALA A 230 4.29 -11.52 2.02
N LEU A 231 3.01 -11.26 1.70
CA LEU A 231 1.92 -11.33 2.66
C LEU A 231 1.68 -12.78 3.12
N LYS A 232 1.59 -13.74 2.18
CA LYS A 232 1.46 -15.18 2.47
C LYS A 232 2.60 -15.69 3.37
N ASN A 233 3.84 -15.27 3.10
CA ASN A 233 5.01 -15.70 3.88
C ASN A 233 5.05 -15.11 5.30
N SER A 234 4.36 -14.00 5.54
CA SER A 234 4.34 -13.31 6.85
C SER A 234 3.12 -13.65 7.71
N LEU A 235 2.11 -14.29 7.15
CA LEU A 235 0.86 -14.65 7.81
C LEU A 235 0.80 -16.17 8.04
N SER A 236 -0.02 -16.58 9.00
CA SER A 236 -0.37 -18.00 9.21
C SER A 236 -1.39 -18.52 8.21
N ASP A 237 -2.11 -17.61 7.54
CA ASP A 237 -3.12 -17.91 6.52
C ASP A 237 -2.79 -17.24 5.20
N THR A 238 -3.34 -17.80 4.11
CA THR A 238 -3.19 -17.19 2.78
C THR A 238 -4.12 -15.97 2.63
N PRO A 239 -3.63 -14.85 2.02
CA PRO A 239 -4.50 -13.74 1.72
C PRO A 239 -5.51 -14.09 0.62
N ILE A 240 -6.66 -13.44 0.63
CA ILE A 240 -7.61 -13.48 -0.48
C ILE A 240 -7.04 -12.68 -1.65
N ILE A 241 -7.10 -13.25 -2.84
CA ILE A 241 -6.69 -12.59 -4.08
C ILE A 241 -7.94 -12.10 -4.82
N VAL A 242 -7.94 -10.83 -5.20
CA VAL A 242 -9.01 -10.24 -6.01
C VAL A 242 -8.40 -9.63 -7.26
N LEU A 243 -8.81 -10.10 -8.45
CA LEU A 243 -8.39 -9.57 -9.75
C LEU A 243 -9.60 -8.91 -10.43
N ASP A 244 -9.54 -7.59 -10.56
CA ASP A 244 -10.60 -6.80 -11.19
C ASP A 244 -10.22 -6.46 -12.63
N ASP A 245 -10.74 -7.27 -13.59
CA ASP A 245 -10.54 -7.19 -15.05
C ASP A 245 -9.07 -7.16 -15.51
N ILE A 246 -8.15 -7.69 -14.70
CA ILE A 246 -6.71 -7.64 -15.02
C ILE A 246 -6.33 -8.62 -16.13
N LEU A 247 -7.01 -9.77 -16.20
CA LEU A 247 -6.64 -10.83 -17.15
C LEU A 247 -6.99 -10.48 -18.60
N SER A 248 -7.98 -9.63 -18.83
CA SER A 248 -8.37 -9.17 -20.17
C SER A 248 -7.26 -8.37 -20.86
N GLU A 249 -6.42 -7.69 -20.08
CA GLU A 249 -5.32 -6.85 -20.57
C GLU A 249 -4.02 -7.63 -20.87
N LEU A 250 -3.99 -8.95 -20.58
CA LEU A 250 -2.81 -9.78 -20.70
C LEU A 250 -2.83 -10.64 -21.97
N ASP A 251 -1.65 -10.84 -22.56
CA ASP A 251 -1.46 -11.88 -23.59
C ASP A 251 -1.60 -13.29 -22.97
N PHE A 252 -1.79 -14.28 -23.82
CA PHE A 252 -2.06 -15.66 -23.43
C PHE A 252 -1.02 -16.22 -22.43
N ASP A 253 0.29 -16.03 -22.70
CA ASP A 253 1.36 -16.60 -21.87
C ASP A 253 1.40 -15.98 -20.49
N ARG A 254 1.28 -14.65 -20.40
CA ARG A 254 1.23 -13.92 -19.13
C ARG A 254 -0.02 -14.29 -18.33
N ARG A 255 -1.16 -14.38 -19.00
CA ARG A 255 -2.43 -14.83 -18.39
C ARG A 255 -2.27 -16.21 -17.75
N LYS A 256 -1.74 -17.18 -18.50
CA LYS A 256 -1.48 -18.53 -18.01
C LYS A 256 -0.54 -18.52 -16.79
N THR A 257 0.51 -17.72 -16.83
CA THR A 257 1.46 -17.57 -15.71
C THR A 257 0.77 -17.03 -14.47
N VAL A 258 -0.06 -15.99 -14.62
CA VAL A 258 -0.80 -15.37 -13.50
C VAL A 258 -1.81 -16.35 -12.92
N VAL A 259 -2.60 -17.02 -13.76
CA VAL A 259 -3.60 -17.99 -13.32
C VAL A 259 -2.94 -19.13 -12.54
N ASN A 260 -1.84 -19.68 -13.04
CA ASN A 260 -1.10 -20.72 -12.34
C ASN A 260 -0.57 -20.24 -10.98
N PHE A 261 -0.12 -18.98 -10.92
CA PHE A 261 0.38 -18.39 -9.67
C PHE A 261 -0.73 -18.22 -8.63
N ILE A 262 -1.87 -17.63 -9.02
CA ILE A 262 -2.95 -17.35 -8.07
C ILE A 262 -3.64 -18.61 -7.56
N ARG A 263 -3.61 -19.74 -8.31
CA ARG A 263 -4.15 -21.04 -7.88
C ARG A 263 -3.45 -21.63 -6.64
N GLU A 264 -2.32 -21.08 -6.23
CA GLU A 264 -1.68 -21.44 -4.96
C GLU A 264 -2.35 -20.80 -3.73
N TYR A 265 -3.40 -19.98 -3.93
CA TYR A 265 -4.14 -19.31 -2.87
C TYR A 265 -5.51 -19.96 -2.67
N GLU A 266 -5.96 -20.00 -1.42
CA GLU A 266 -7.19 -20.71 -1.04
C GLU A 266 -8.46 -20.03 -1.57
N GLN A 267 -8.47 -18.70 -1.66
CA GLN A 267 -9.62 -17.96 -2.13
C GLN A 267 -9.24 -16.88 -3.13
N ILE A 268 -9.89 -16.94 -4.30
CA ILE A 268 -9.66 -16.04 -5.42
C ILE A 268 -11.01 -15.51 -5.89
N PHE A 269 -11.09 -14.20 -6.09
CA PHE A 269 -12.17 -13.54 -6.82
C PHE A 269 -11.61 -12.97 -8.12
N LEU A 270 -12.26 -13.30 -9.22
CA LEU A 270 -11.86 -12.82 -10.52
C LEU A 270 -13.07 -12.25 -11.24
N THR A 271 -12.94 -11.01 -11.72
CA THR A 271 -13.95 -10.37 -12.57
C THR A 271 -13.46 -10.24 -14.00
N SER A 272 -14.33 -10.38 -14.96
CA SER A 272 -14.08 -10.11 -16.37
C SER A 272 -15.38 -9.86 -17.13
N PRO A 273 -15.42 -8.94 -18.09
CA PRO A 273 -16.53 -8.80 -19.01
C PRO A 273 -16.49 -9.84 -20.16
N ASP A 274 -15.40 -10.60 -20.29
CA ASP A 274 -15.18 -11.58 -21.35
C ASP A 274 -15.50 -13.01 -20.87
N ASP A 275 -16.65 -13.51 -21.30
CA ASP A 275 -17.15 -14.84 -21.00
C ASP A 275 -16.23 -15.95 -21.54
N SER A 276 -15.61 -15.73 -22.70
CA SER A 276 -14.71 -16.70 -23.32
C SER A 276 -13.43 -16.88 -22.53
N LEU A 277 -12.93 -15.76 -21.96
CA LEU A 277 -11.79 -15.76 -21.07
C LEU A 277 -12.09 -16.56 -19.81
N ILE A 278 -13.22 -16.30 -19.15
CA ILE A 278 -13.61 -17.00 -17.93
C ILE A 278 -13.69 -18.50 -18.19
N LYS A 279 -14.39 -18.92 -19.26
CA LYS A 279 -14.52 -20.34 -19.65
C LYS A 279 -13.16 -21.02 -19.91
N SER A 280 -12.14 -20.27 -20.32
CA SER A 280 -10.81 -20.81 -20.60
C SER A 280 -9.95 -21.07 -19.34
N ILE A 281 -10.32 -20.50 -18.19
CA ILE A 281 -9.54 -20.55 -16.96
C ILE A 281 -10.25 -21.25 -15.80
N VAL A 282 -11.57 -21.40 -15.88
CA VAL A 282 -12.41 -22.03 -14.84
C VAL A 282 -12.17 -23.53 -14.78
N GLU A 283 -12.08 -24.08 -13.57
CA GLU A 283 -12.05 -25.50 -13.28
C GLU A 283 -13.38 -26.00 -12.71
N ARG A 284 -13.50 -27.31 -12.53
CA ARG A 284 -14.77 -27.98 -12.17
C ARG A 284 -15.38 -27.48 -10.86
N ASP A 285 -14.54 -27.08 -9.91
CA ASP A 285 -14.98 -26.69 -8.56
C ASP A 285 -15.16 -25.17 -8.40
N ASP A 286 -14.85 -24.39 -9.45
CA ASP A 286 -15.00 -22.94 -9.41
C ASP A 286 -16.49 -22.54 -9.55
N LYS A 287 -16.88 -21.47 -8.84
CA LYS A 287 -18.23 -20.89 -8.93
C LYS A 287 -18.23 -19.69 -9.84
N ILE A 288 -19.13 -19.71 -10.83
CA ILE A 288 -19.35 -18.59 -11.75
C ILE A 288 -20.62 -17.85 -11.34
N PHE A 289 -20.51 -16.53 -11.23
CA PHE A 289 -21.61 -15.61 -10.99
C PHE A 289 -21.77 -14.69 -12.20
N ASN A 290 -22.96 -14.71 -12.81
CA ASN A 290 -23.30 -13.81 -13.93
C ASN A 290 -24.03 -12.59 -13.38
N VAL A 291 -23.42 -11.42 -13.52
CA VAL A 291 -24.01 -10.16 -13.03
C VAL A 291 -24.65 -9.41 -14.20
N ASN A 292 -25.98 -9.30 -14.20
CA ASN A 292 -26.74 -8.56 -15.19
C ASN A 292 -27.53 -7.43 -14.53
N ASN A 293 -27.25 -6.17 -14.90
CA ASN A 293 -27.92 -4.98 -14.36
C ASN A 293 -27.95 -4.95 -12.81
N GLY A 294 -26.86 -5.39 -12.18
CA GLY A 294 -26.73 -5.43 -10.71
C GLY A 294 -27.40 -6.63 -10.03
N ASN A 295 -27.97 -7.56 -10.79
CA ASN A 295 -28.50 -8.82 -10.27
C ASN A 295 -27.51 -9.96 -10.53
N VAL A 296 -27.39 -10.91 -9.58
CA VAL A 296 -26.52 -12.08 -9.62
C VAL A 296 -27.33 -13.33 -9.87
#